data_d6aee1eaed204305060a76e13806a206
#
_entry.id   d6aee1eaed204305060a76e13806a206
#
_cell.length_a   1.000
_cell.length_b   1.000
_cell.length_c   1.000
_cell.angle_alpha   90.00
_cell.angle_beta   90.00
_cell.angle_gamma   90.00
#
_symmetry.space_group_name_H-M   'P 1'
#
loop_
_entity.id
_entity.type
_entity.pdbx_description
1 polymer ?
#
loop_
_entity_poly.entity_id
_entity_poly.type
_entity_poly.pdbx_seq_one_letter_code
_entity_poly.pdbx_strand_id
1 'polypeptide(L)'
;LFSLIIPFGINTFNMIILRNFFNQVPADIIDSCRLDGAGEWRILFWFVIPLSKAGIATIALYYLVAKWDDWYWPSILLANSKELSPLELKIREGLNNARGEGQGGGWDPTRVFEQGSNAAMMIIGLIPIMAIYPFLQKYFSQGVMLGAIKS
;
A
#
# COMPACT_ATOMS: atom_id res chain seq x y z
N LEU A 1 0.07 -7.88 16.47
CA LEU A 1 -0.13 -6.75 15.53
C LEU A 1 1.02 -5.75 15.55
N PHE A 2 1.53 -5.35 16.73
CA PHE A 2 2.65 -4.40 16.83
C PHE A 2 3.92 -4.88 16.11
N SER A 3 4.23 -6.17 16.15
CA SER A 3 5.37 -6.79 15.46
C SER A 3 5.27 -6.73 13.93
N LEU A 4 4.05 -6.54 13.37
CA LEU A 4 3.84 -6.33 11.93
C LEU A 4 3.89 -4.86 11.52
N ILE A 5 3.63 -3.94 12.45
CA ILE A 5 3.54 -2.51 12.15
C ILE A 5 4.88 -1.82 12.35
N ILE A 6 5.52 -2.00 13.52
CA ILE A 6 6.70 -1.25 13.93
C ILE A 6 7.92 -1.48 13.00
N PRO A 7 8.34 -2.73 12.70
CA PRO A 7 9.51 -2.97 11.86
C PRO A 7 9.35 -2.51 10.42
N PHE A 8 8.11 -2.50 9.92
CA PHE A 8 7.79 -2.18 8.53
C PHE A 8 7.18 -0.78 8.36
N GLY A 9 7.09 0.00 9.43
CA GLY A 9 6.54 1.36 9.41
C GLY A 9 7.44 2.35 8.67
N ILE A 10 8.75 2.09 8.61
CA ILE A 10 9.72 2.95 7.92
C ILE A 10 10.30 2.18 6.73
N ASN A 11 10.12 2.74 5.53
CA ASN A 11 10.71 2.24 4.31
C ASN A 11 11.59 3.34 3.71
N THR A 12 12.87 3.05 3.51
CA THR A 12 13.87 4.01 3.01
C THR A 12 13.48 4.56 1.63
N PHE A 13 12.96 3.72 0.75
CA PHE A 13 12.49 4.14 -0.58
C PHE A 13 11.37 5.18 -0.48
N ASN A 14 10.35 4.89 0.34
CA ASN A 14 9.23 5.82 0.56
C ASN A 14 9.69 7.12 1.22
N MET A 15 10.68 7.06 2.12
CA MET A 15 11.25 8.24 2.76
C MET A 15 11.98 9.15 1.76
N ILE A 16 12.74 8.57 0.83
CA ILE A 16 13.41 9.33 -0.23
C ILE A 16 12.41 10.01 -1.15
N ILE A 17 11.34 9.30 -1.54
CA ILE A 17 10.26 9.88 -2.35
C ILE A 17 9.62 11.06 -1.62
N LEU A 18 9.26 10.90 -0.33
CA LEU A 18 8.67 11.97 0.46
C LEU A 18 9.57 13.19 0.56
N ARG A 19 10.86 12.97 0.81
CA ARG A 19 11.86 14.03 0.83
C ARG A 19 11.88 14.80 -0.48
N ASN A 20 11.83 14.11 -1.62
CA ASN A 20 11.83 14.76 -2.93
C ASN A 20 10.58 15.65 -3.13
N PHE A 21 9.42 15.21 -2.66
CA PHE A 21 8.21 16.04 -2.69
C PHE A 21 8.31 17.25 -1.76
N PHE A 22 8.88 17.11 -0.58
CA PHE A 22 9.08 18.22 0.35
C PHE A 22 10.07 19.24 -0.19
N ASN A 23 11.11 18.80 -0.89
CA ASN A 23 12.09 19.68 -1.54
C ASN A 23 11.52 20.48 -2.72
N GLN A 24 10.34 20.11 -3.24
CA GLN A 24 9.66 20.87 -4.29
C GLN A 24 8.88 22.09 -3.75
N VAL A 25 8.69 22.17 -2.42
CA VAL A 25 8.07 23.34 -1.78
C VAL A 25 9.05 24.51 -1.91
N PRO A 26 8.61 25.68 -2.47
CA PRO A 26 9.47 26.83 -2.64
C PRO A 26 10.02 27.33 -1.31
N ALA A 27 11.34 27.57 -1.25
CA ALA A 27 12.01 28.07 -0.05
C ALA A 27 11.43 29.42 0.42
N ASP A 28 11.06 30.28 -0.52
CA ASP A 28 10.48 31.61 -0.25
C ASP A 28 9.22 31.54 0.64
N ILE A 29 8.39 30.50 0.47
CA ILE A 29 7.20 30.28 1.33
C ILE A 29 7.65 29.95 2.74
N ILE A 30 8.64 29.08 2.89
CA ILE A 30 9.15 28.64 4.19
C ILE A 30 9.81 29.82 4.91
N ASP A 31 10.60 30.60 4.20
CA ASP A 31 11.30 31.75 4.76
C ASP A 31 10.33 32.89 5.16
N SER A 32 9.29 33.11 4.36
CA SER A 32 8.21 34.04 4.74
C SER A 32 7.51 33.64 6.03
N CYS A 33 7.18 32.33 6.17
CA CYS A 33 6.58 31.81 7.40
C CYS A 33 7.49 31.96 8.62
N ARG A 34 8.81 31.82 8.44
CA ARG A 34 9.79 32.03 9.52
C ARG A 34 9.88 33.49 9.93
N LEU A 35 9.80 34.42 8.98
CA LEU A 35 9.75 35.85 9.26
C LEU A 35 8.48 36.23 10.05
N ASP A 36 7.37 35.56 9.78
CA ASP A 36 6.11 35.71 10.53
C ASP A 36 6.15 35.03 11.92
N GLY A 37 7.30 34.44 12.31
CA GLY A 37 7.49 33.82 13.62
C GLY A 37 6.91 32.40 13.73
N ALA A 38 6.58 31.74 12.64
CA ALA A 38 6.09 30.37 12.67
C ALA A 38 7.21 29.38 13.02
N GLY A 39 6.97 28.54 14.04
CA GLY A 39 7.89 27.45 14.39
C GLY A 39 7.88 26.33 13.34
N GLU A 40 8.97 25.53 13.28
CA GLU A 40 9.17 24.47 12.26
C GLU A 40 8.00 23.47 12.20
N TRP A 41 7.44 23.06 13.34
CA TRP A 41 6.27 22.18 13.38
C TRP A 41 5.03 22.82 12.74
N ARG A 42 4.83 24.12 12.93
CA ARG A 42 3.71 24.85 12.32
C ARG A 42 3.90 24.92 10.81
N ILE A 43 5.12 25.20 10.36
CA ILE A 43 5.47 25.22 8.93
C ILE A 43 5.22 23.84 8.31
N LEU A 44 5.67 22.76 8.95
CA LEU A 44 5.48 21.39 8.47
C LEU A 44 3.99 21.05 8.31
N PHE A 45 3.18 21.21 9.36
CA PHE A 45 1.79 20.73 9.33
C PHE A 45 0.84 21.63 8.54
N TRP A 46 1.09 22.95 8.53
CA TRP A 46 0.17 23.92 7.90
C TRP A 46 0.55 24.29 6.47
N PHE A 47 1.80 24.10 6.07
CA PHE A 47 2.28 24.48 4.74
C PHE A 47 2.87 23.30 3.98
N VAL A 48 3.91 22.64 4.48
CA VAL A 48 4.64 21.60 3.75
C VAL A 48 3.75 20.38 3.46
N ILE A 49 3.07 19.83 4.46
CA ILE A 49 2.18 18.67 4.28
C ILE A 49 1.03 18.99 3.31
N PRO A 50 0.28 20.10 3.44
CA PRO A 50 -0.75 20.43 2.47
C PRO A 50 -0.25 20.68 1.05
N LEU A 51 0.91 21.28 0.86
CA LEU A 51 1.50 21.50 -0.46
C LEU A 51 2.01 20.19 -1.09
N SER A 52 2.45 19.25 -0.27
CA SER A 52 2.97 17.93 -0.71
C SER A 52 1.92 16.82 -0.74
N LYS A 53 0.62 17.14 -0.80
CA LYS A 53 -0.47 16.14 -0.79
C LYS A 53 -0.31 15.03 -1.82
N ALA A 54 0.16 15.35 -3.03
CA ALA A 54 0.40 14.37 -4.08
C ALA A 54 1.47 13.34 -3.68
N GLY A 55 2.57 13.79 -3.08
CA GLY A 55 3.62 12.92 -2.57
C GLY A 55 3.14 12.03 -1.43
N ILE A 56 2.38 12.59 -0.50
CA ILE A 56 1.83 11.83 0.63
C ILE A 56 0.84 10.77 0.13
N ALA A 57 -0.03 11.10 -0.84
CA ALA A 57 -0.95 10.14 -1.44
C ALA A 57 -0.21 9.01 -2.17
N THR A 58 0.89 9.32 -2.87
CA THR A 58 1.74 8.34 -3.54
C THR A 58 2.34 7.36 -2.53
N ILE A 59 2.89 7.85 -1.43
CA ILE A 59 3.50 7.01 -0.39
C ILE A 59 2.44 6.18 0.33
N ALA A 60 1.29 6.77 0.64
CA ALA A 60 0.17 6.05 1.23
C ALA A 60 -0.26 4.88 0.34
N LEU A 61 -0.30 5.05 -1.00
CA LEU A 61 -0.57 3.98 -1.95
C LEU A 61 0.50 2.89 -1.89
N TYR A 62 1.78 3.25 -1.92
CA TYR A 62 2.85 2.25 -1.86
C TYR A 62 2.78 1.41 -0.58
N TYR A 63 2.53 2.03 0.57
CA TYR A 63 2.34 1.29 1.82
C TYR A 63 1.10 0.41 1.79
N LEU A 64 -0.01 0.92 1.25
CA LEU A 64 -1.27 0.18 1.16
C LEU A 64 -1.10 -1.08 0.29
N VAL A 65 -0.54 -0.93 -0.91
CA VAL A 65 -0.32 -2.06 -1.83
C VAL A 65 0.69 -3.04 -1.26
N ALA A 66 1.81 -2.56 -0.73
CA ALA A 66 2.84 -3.41 -0.14
C ALA A 66 2.32 -4.21 1.07
N LYS A 67 1.46 -3.61 1.89
CA LYS A 67 0.86 -4.31 3.03
C LYS A 67 -0.31 -5.21 2.66
N TRP A 68 -1.01 -4.88 1.57
CA TRP A 68 -2.05 -5.76 1.04
C TRP A 68 -1.47 -7.08 0.51
N ASP A 69 -0.38 -7.01 -0.23
CA ASP A 69 0.29 -8.17 -0.86
C ASP A 69 1.23 -8.92 0.12
N ASP A 70 1.38 -8.44 1.35
CA ASP A 70 2.27 -9.02 2.36
C ASP A 70 1.61 -10.23 3.04
N TRP A 71 1.88 -11.41 2.51
CA TRP A 71 1.46 -12.69 3.11
C TRP A 71 2.57 -13.34 3.95
N TYR A 72 3.85 -13.04 3.62
CA TYR A 72 4.99 -13.75 4.17
C TYR A 72 5.19 -13.47 5.67
N TRP A 73 5.29 -12.20 6.06
CA TRP A 73 5.48 -11.84 7.45
C TRP A 73 4.28 -12.21 8.34
N PRO A 74 3.05 -12.00 7.92
CA PRO A 74 1.90 -12.51 8.65
C PRO A 74 1.89 -14.02 8.81
N SER A 75 2.34 -14.81 7.83
CA SER A 75 2.39 -16.26 7.94
C SER A 75 3.33 -16.74 9.07
N ILE A 76 4.43 -16.03 9.28
CA ILE A 76 5.40 -16.36 10.35
C ILE A 76 4.93 -15.81 11.70
N LEU A 77 4.57 -14.53 11.75
CA LEU A 77 4.31 -13.84 13.02
C LEU A 77 2.93 -14.14 13.61
N LEU A 78 1.97 -14.54 12.79
CA LEU A 78 0.60 -14.88 13.21
C LEU A 78 0.32 -16.40 13.18
N ALA A 79 1.32 -17.24 13.07
CA ALA A 79 1.18 -18.70 13.01
C ALA A 79 0.30 -19.27 14.16
N ASN A 80 0.39 -18.68 15.36
CA ASN A 80 -0.39 -19.06 16.53
C ASN A 80 -1.72 -18.30 16.69
N SER A 81 -2.03 -17.34 15.80
CA SER A 81 -3.19 -16.43 15.90
C SER A 81 -3.93 -16.34 14.57
N LYS A 82 -4.40 -17.47 14.06
CA LYS A 82 -5.06 -17.58 12.74
C LYS A 82 -6.29 -16.67 12.56
N GLU A 83 -6.93 -16.26 13.64
CA GLU A 83 -8.08 -15.34 13.61
C GLU A 83 -7.69 -13.95 13.08
N LEU A 84 -6.44 -13.53 13.30
CA LEU A 84 -5.91 -12.23 12.87
C LEU A 84 -5.22 -12.29 11.50
N SER A 85 -5.30 -13.42 10.80
CA SER A 85 -4.64 -13.60 9.49
C SER A 85 -5.25 -12.66 8.45
N PRO A 86 -4.41 -11.90 7.70
CA PRO A 86 -4.85 -11.09 6.58
C PRO A 86 -5.55 -11.92 5.51
N LEU A 87 -6.40 -11.25 4.71
CA LEU A 87 -7.17 -11.90 3.65
C LEU A 87 -6.25 -12.60 2.64
N GLU A 88 -5.15 -11.96 2.25
CA GLU A 88 -4.17 -12.51 1.30
C GLU A 88 -3.57 -13.84 1.78
N LEU A 89 -3.21 -13.94 3.06
CA LEU A 89 -2.72 -15.18 3.64
C LEU A 89 -3.78 -16.28 3.60
N LYS A 90 -5.03 -15.98 3.93
CA LYS A 90 -6.14 -16.93 3.88
C LYS A 90 -6.43 -17.43 2.45
N ILE A 91 -6.38 -16.53 1.46
CA ILE A 91 -6.55 -16.88 0.05
C ILE A 91 -5.43 -17.84 -0.37
N ARG A 92 -4.18 -17.54 -0.01
CA ARG A 92 -3.02 -18.36 -0.35
C ARG A 92 -3.05 -19.73 0.32
N GLU A 93 -3.45 -19.81 1.59
CA GLU A 93 -3.66 -21.09 2.28
C GLU A 93 -4.75 -21.91 1.61
N GLY A 94 -5.88 -21.29 1.24
CA GLY A 94 -6.96 -21.94 0.50
C GLY A 94 -6.50 -22.50 -0.84
N LEU A 95 -5.73 -21.71 -1.61
CA LEU A 95 -5.15 -22.14 -2.90
C LEU A 95 -4.15 -23.28 -2.75
N ASN A 96 -3.34 -23.28 -1.70
CA ASN A 96 -2.37 -24.33 -1.43
C ASN A 96 -3.05 -25.64 -1.02
N ASN A 97 -4.08 -25.57 -0.19
CA ASN A 97 -4.87 -26.74 0.20
C ASN A 97 -5.56 -27.39 -1.00
N ALA A 98 -6.16 -26.58 -1.87
CA ALA A 98 -6.77 -27.08 -3.10
C ALA A 98 -5.75 -27.76 -4.04
N ARG A 99 -4.50 -27.30 -4.09
CA ARG A 99 -3.43 -27.93 -4.87
C ARG A 99 -2.92 -29.23 -4.26
N GLY A 100 -2.93 -29.36 -2.93
CA GLY A 100 -2.44 -30.55 -2.21
C GLY A 100 -3.35 -31.77 -2.35
N GLU A 101 -4.65 -31.55 -2.43
CA GLU A 101 -5.64 -32.61 -2.57
C GLU A 101 -5.75 -33.19 -4.02
N GLY A 102 -5.16 -32.50 -5.00
CA GLY A 102 -5.29 -32.80 -6.42
C GLY A 102 -4.31 -33.80 -7.03
N GLN A 103 -3.49 -34.55 -6.24
CA GLN A 103 -2.46 -35.47 -6.79
C GLN A 103 -2.97 -36.86 -7.23
N GLY A 104 -4.26 -37.14 -7.18
CA GLY A 104 -4.86 -38.37 -7.76
C GLY A 104 -5.21 -38.20 -9.24
N GLY A 105 -4.51 -38.90 -10.12
CA GLY A 105 -4.56 -38.75 -11.60
C GLY A 105 -5.84 -39.24 -12.30
N GLY A 106 -7.06 -38.98 -11.78
CA GLY A 106 -8.34 -39.30 -12.43
C GLY A 106 -9.13 -38.04 -12.83
N TRP A 107 -10.06 -38.17 -13.80
CA TRP A 107 -11.02 -37.12 -14.14
C TRP A 107 -12.03 -37.02 -13.00
N ASP A 108 -11.90 -35.92 -12.20
CA ASP A 108 -12.76 -35.65 -11.04
C ASP A 108 -13.54 -34.35 -11.30
N PRO A 109 -14.88 -34.43 -11.38
CA PRO A 109 -15.70 -33.22 -11.57
C PRO A 109 -15.55 -32.19 -10.46
N THR A 110 -15.05 -32.56 -9.28
CA THR A 110 -14.77 -31.61 -8.17
C THR A 110 -13.63 -30.65 -8.54
N ARG A 111 -12.70 -31.04 -9.41
CA ARG A 111 -11.59 -30.19 -9.89
C ARG A 111 -12.04 -28.96 -10.67
N VAL A 112 -13.11 -29.06 -11.42
CA VAL A 112 -13.68 -27.89 -12.15
C VAL A 112 -14.24 -26.89 -11.14
N PHE A 113 -14.87 -27.40 -10.08
CA PHE A 113 -15.37 -26.57 -8.99
C PHE A 113 -14.23 -25.92 -8.19
N GLU A 114 -13.16 -26.65 -7.92
CA GLU A 114 -11.94 -26.14 -7.26
C GLU A 114 -11.28 -25.03 -8.08
N GLN A 115 -11.13 -25.19 -9.38
CA GLN A 115 -10.57 -24.15 -10.25
C GLN A 115 -11.46 -22.89 -10.25
N GLY A 116 -12.77 -23.06 -10.30
CA GLY A 116 -13.71 -21.95 -10.19
C GLY A 116 -13.66 -21.24 -8.83
N SER A 117 -13.55 -21.99 -7.76
CA SER A 117 -13.40 -21.47 -6.39
C SER A 117 -12.09 -20.68 -6.24
N ASN A 118 -10.98 -21.20 -6.76
CA ASN A 118 -9.68 -20.53 -6.74
C ASN A 118 -9.71 -19.22 -7.54
N ALA A 119 -10.31 -19.22 -8.72
CA ALA A 119 -10.49 -18.00 -9.51
C ALA A 119 -11.36 -16.97 -8.79
N ALA A 120 -12.44 -17.40 -8.13
CA ALA A 120 -13.29 -16.54 -7.33
C ALA A 120 -12.53 -15.91 -6.15
N MET A 121 -11.71 -16.69 -5.43
CA MET A 121 -10.88 -16.19 -4.33
C MET A 121 -9.89 -15.13 -4.81
N MET A 122 -9.23 -15.34 -5.96
CA MET A 122 -8.33 -14.36 -6.55
C MET A 122 -9.05 -13.05 -6.90
N ILE A 123 -10.24 -13.13 -7.49
CA ILE A 123 -11.06 -11.96 -7.83
C ILE A 123 -11.45 -11.21 -6.55
N ILE A 124 -11.91 -11.91 -5.51
CA ILE A 124 -12.26 -11.31 -4.22
C ILE A 124 -11.05 -10.57 -3.61
N GLY A 125 -9.85 -11.15 -3.69
CA GLY A 125 -8.61 -10.52 -3.24
C GLY A 125 -8.26 -9.24 -3.99
N LEU A 126 -8.64 -9.12 -5.27
CA LEU A 126 -8.36 -7.93 -6.09
C LEU A 126 -9.36 -6.79 -5.88
N ILE A 127 -10.61 -7.09 -5.48
CA ILE A 127 -11.69 -6.08 -5.35
C ILE A 127 -11.27 -4.87 -4.48
N PRO A 128 -10.69 -5.02 -3.29
CA PRO A 128 -10.34 -3.87 -2.45
C PRO A 128 -9.31 -2.94 -3.09
N ILE A 129 -8.30 -3.51 -3.77
CA ILE A 129 -7.28 -2.71 -4.48
C ILE A 129 -7.92 -1.97 -5.66
N MET A 130 -8.75 -2.66 -6.45
CA MET A 130 -9.46 -2.06 -7.58
C MET A 130 -10.40 -0.94 -7.14
N ALA A 131 -11.04 -1.05 -5.98
CA ALA A 131 -11.92 -0.03 -5.44
C ALA A 131 -11.17 1.24 -4.98
N ILE A 132 -9.95 1.09 -4.47
CA ILE A 132 -9.14 2.20 -3.98
C ILE A 132 -8.41 2.93 -5.13
N TYR A 133 -8.05 2.20 -6.20
CA TYR A 133 -7.28 2.74 -7.32
C TYR A 133 -7.85 4.04 -7.94
N PRO A 134 -9.15 4.17 -8.24
CA PRO A 134 -9.71 5.39 -8.83
C PRO A 134 -9.54 6.63 -7.94
N PHE A 135 -9.62 6.45 -6.62
CA PHE A 135 -9.43 7.56 -5.67
C PHE A 135 -7.99 8.07 -5.69
N LEU A 136 -7.03 7.16 -5.84
CA LEU A 136 -5.61 7.49 -5.85
C LEU A 136 -5.16 8.03 -7.21
N GLN A 137 -5.74 7.56 -8.30
CA GLN A 137 -5.43 8.03 -9.65
C GLN A 137 -5.60 9.55 -9.81
N LYS A 138 -6.61 10.12 -9.14
CA LYS A 138 -6.84 11.58 -9.12
C LYS A 138 -5.64 12.37 -8.57
N TYR A 139 -4.95 11.84 -7.56
CA TYR A 139 -3.78 12.49 -6.96
C TYR A 139 -2.51 12.27 -7.79
N PHE A 140 -2.39 11.11 -8.45
CA PHE A 140 -1.28 10.84 -9.38
C PHE A 140 -1.26 11.76 -10.58
N SER A 141 -2.40 11.98 -11.22
CA SER A 141 -2.49 12.84 -12.41
C SER A 141 -2.10 14.29 -12.12
N GLN A 142 -2.31 14.76 -10.89
CA GLN A 142 -1.90 16.11 -10.47
C GLN A 142 -0.40 16.21 -10.17
N GLY A 143 0.21 15.16 -9.63
CA GLY A 143 1.64 15.15 -9.28
C GLY A 143 2.57 15.04 -10.48
N VAL A 144 2.20 14.26 -11.49
CA VAL A 144 3.00 14.07 -12.71
C VAL A 144 3.02 15.33 -13.58
N MET A 145 1.92 16.09 -13.63
CA MET A 145 1.87 17.33 -14.43
C MET A 145 2.76 18.43 -13.87
N LEU A 146 2.96 18.52 -12.57
CA LEU A 146 3.85 19.51 -11.95
C LEU A 146 5.33 19.22 -12.21
N GLY A 147 5.71 17.97 -12.43
CA GLY A 147 7.07 17.57 -12.78
C GLY A 147 7.42 17.81 -14.26
N ALA A 148 6.45 17.77 -15.15
CA ALA A 148 6.63 17.91 -16.59
C ALA A 148 6.77 19.37 -17.08
N ILE A 149 6.36 20.36 -16.27
CA ILE A 149 6.39 21.80 -16.64
C ILE A 149 7.75 22.46 -16.35
N LYS A 150 8.69 21.75 -15.70
CA LYS A 150 10.02 22.26 -15.35
C LYS A 150 11.16 21.82 -16.28
N SER A 151 10.85 21.32 -17.48
CA SER A 151 11.83 21.06 -18.54
C SER A 151 11.76 22.11 -19.64
#